data_2601b33f9a5519756eefeb78d15c1ca9
#
_entry.id   2601b33f9a5519756eefeb78d15c1ca9
#
_cell.length_a   1.000
_cell.length_b   1.000
_cell.length_c   1.000
_cell.angle_alpha   90.00
_cell.angle_beta   90.00
_cell.angle_gamma   90.00
#
_symmetry.space_group_name_H-M   'P 1'
#
loop_
_entity.id
_entity.type
_entity.pdbx_description
1 polymer ?
#
loop_
_entity_poly.entity_id
_entity_poly.type
_entity_poly.pdbx_seq_one_letter_code
_entity_poly.pdbx_strand_id
1 'polypeptide(L)'
;RLNKTQTGTFLKNKRLADGTMGEVGKYGKRNKYGQRFNIWKLANTDRSKHPAIFPEKLVKDHIISWSNERDLVYDPFMGSGTTAKMAIANNRKWIGSEVSKEYCEIIKERIKLIPENK
;
A
#
# COMPACT_ATOMS: atom_id res chain seq x y z
N ARG A 1 -8.87 -3.40 -3.76
CA ARG A 1 -9.36 -3.64 -2.37
C ARG A 1 -8.76 -2.68 -1.37
N LEU A 2 -8.72 -1.27 -1.54
CA LEU A 2 -7.53 -0.82 -0.85
C LEU A 2 -7.50 0.57 -0.36
N ASN A 3 -8.55 1.28 -0.54
CA ASN A 3 -8.75 2.50 0.18
C ASN A 3 -9.98 2.34 1.04
N LYS A 4 -9.81 2.53 2.35
CA LYS A 4 -10.96 2.92 3.16
C LYS A 4 -11.49 4.19 2.50
N THR A 5 -12.59 4.10 1.79
CA THR A 5 -13.33 5.28 1.37
C THR A 5 -13.85 5.94 2.63
N GLN A 6 -13.87 7.27 2.66
CA GLN A 6 -14.50 7.98 3.75
C GLN A 6 -15.91 7.40 3.96
N THR A 7 -16.20 6.97 5.17
CA THR A 7 -17.53 6.54 5.55
C THR A 7 -18.45 7.73 5.45
N GLY A 8 -19.46 7.63 4.61
CA GLY A 8 -20.43 8.70 4.42
C GLY A 8 -21.49 8.31 3.40
N THR A 9 -22.57 9.01 3.42
CA THR A 9 -23.63 8.92 2.41
C THR A 9 -23.30 9.91 1.29
N PHE A 10 -23.56 9.53 0.05
CA PHE A 10 -23.44 10.41 -1.10
C PHE A 10 -24.75 10.48 -1.86
N LEU A 11 -25.02 11.62 -2.43
CA LEU A 11 -26.19 11.80 -3.29
C LEU A 11 -25.95 11.09 -4.61
N LYS A 12 -26.87 10.22 -4.99
CA LYS A 12 -26.81 9.51 -6.26
C LYS A 12 -27.70 10.25 -7.25
N ASN A 13 -27.08 11.02 -8.12
CA ASN A 13 -27.79 11.65 -9.22
C ASN A 13 -28.08 10.59 -10.28
N LYS A 14 -29.33 10.45 -10.68
CA LYS A 14 -29.73 9.57 -11.79
C LYS A 14 -29.94 10.44 -13.02
N ARG A 15 -29.19 10.15 -14.10
CA ARG A 15 -29.46 10.73 -15.40
C ARG A 15 -30.69 10.05 -15.98
N LEU A 16 -31.67 10.82 -16.39
CA LEU A 16 -32.88 10.33 -17.03
C LEU A 16 -32.60 10.02 -18.51
N ALA A 17 -33.50 9.27 -19.15
CA ALA A 17 -33.35 8.88 -20.56
C ALA A 17 -33.33 10.07 -21.53
N ASP A 18 -33.91 11.19 -21.14
CA ASP A 18 -33.91 12.45 -21.87
C ASP A 18 -32.65 13.29 -21.70
N GLY A 19 -31.68 12.79 -20.93
CA GLY A 19 -30.41 13.46 -20.66
C GLY A 19 -30.47 14.48 -19.50
N THR A 20 -31.62 14.73 -18.92
CA THR A 20 -31.78 15.62 -17.77
C THR A 20 -31.36 14.92 -16.48
N MET A 21 -31.10 15.72 -15.45
CA MET A 21 -30.77 15.20 -14.09
C MET A 21 -32.07 15.03 -13.33
N GLY A 22 -32.41 13.78 -13.01
CA GLY A 22 -33.56 13.48 -12.17
C GLY A 22 -33.39 13.95 -10.74
N GLU A 23 -34.47 13.89 -9.96
CA GLU A 23 -34.43 14.22 -8.54
C GLU A 23 -33.29 13.51 -7.83
N VAL A 24 -32.67 14.21 -6.89
CA VAL A 24 -31.59 13.69 -6.07
C VAL A 24 -32.07 12.46 -5.30
N GLY A 25 -31.72 11.29 -5.77
CA GLY A 25 -32.18 10.02 -5.20
C GLY A 25 -31.61 9.78 -3.80
N LYS A 26 -32.20 8.82 -3.10
CA LYS A 26 -31.81 8.42 -1.73
C LYS A 26 -30.30 8.18 -1.63
N TYR A 27 -29.75 8.63 -0.51
CA TYR A 27 -28.35 8.43 -0.15
C TYR A 27 -27.93 6.95 -0.30
N GLY A 28 -26.91 6.70 -1.10
CA GLY A 28 -26.28 5.38 -1.18
C GLY A 28 -25.21 5.22 -0.11
N LYS A 29 -25.10 4.04 0.49
CA LYS A 29 -23.95 3.72 1.35
C LYS A 29 -22.70 3.64 0.48
N ARG A 30 -21.64 4.36 0.88
CA ARG A 30 -20.33 4.21 0.25
C ARG A 30 -19.76 2.82 0.58
N ASN A 31 -19.16 2.19 -0.39
CA ASN A 31 -18.41 0.96 -0.15
C ASN A 31 -17.26 1.24 0.82
N LYS A 32 -17.00 0.31 1.72
CA LYS A 32 -15.89 0.39 2.67
C LYS A 32 -14.53 0.52 1.97
N TYR A 33 -14.43 0.01 0.76
CA TYR A 33 -13.24 0.01 -0.07
C TYR A 33 -13.58 0.55 -1.46
N GLY A 34 -12.69 1.34 -2.03
CA GLY A 34 -12.81 1.90 -3.37
C GLY A 34 -11.52 1.71 -4.18
N GLN A 35 -11.57 2.07 -5.44
CA GLN A 35 -10.39 2.07 -6.29
C GLN A 35 -9.41 3.18 -5.86
N ARG A 36 -8.12 2.93 -5.99
CA ARG A 36 -7.11 3.96 -5.81
C ARG A 36 -7.00 4.83 -7.05
N PHE A 37 -6.71 6.09 -6.81
CA PHE A 37 -6.30 6.99 -7.89
C PHE A 37 -4.91 6.57 -8.40
N ASN A 38 -4.64 6.83 -9.67
CA ASN A 38 -3.34 6.58 -10.31
C ASN A 38 -2.27 7.61 -9.89
N ILE A 39 -2.67 8.72 -9.26
CA ILE A 39 -1.76 9.74 -8.73
C ILE A 39 -1.72 9.63 -7.22
N TRP A 40 -0.55 9.39 -6.66
CA TRP A 40 -0.34 9.26 -5.23
C TRP A 40 0.54 10.38 -4.72
N LYS A 41 0.01 11.17 -3.80
CA LYS A 41 0.78 12.19 -3.10
C LYS A 41 1.42 11.54 -1.87
N LEU A 42 2.71 11.28 -1.95
CA LEU A 42 3.48 10.63 -0.89
C LEU A 42 4.65 11.54 -0.49
N ALA A 43 4.79 11.78 0.80
CA ALA A 43 5.99 12.40 1.35
C ALA A 43 7.02 11.29 1.64
N ASN A 44 8.28 11.54 1.29
CA ASN A 44 9.37 10.69 1.74
C ASN A 44 9.77 11.15 3.16
N THR A 45 9.42 10.35 4.15
CA THR A 45 9.72 10.63 5.56
C THR A 45 10.90 9.82 6.09
N ASP A 46 11.41 8.88 5.28
CA ASP A 46 12.54 8.06 5.68
C ASP A 46 13.84 8.88 5.53
N ARG A 47 14.56 9.02 6.64
CA ARG A 47 15.86 9.69 6.73
C ARG A 47 17.02 8.71 6.84
N SER A 48 16.86 7.47 6.37
CA SER A 48 17.94 6.49 6.40
C SER A 48 19.11 6.93 5.51
N LYS A 49 20.28 6.36 5.75
CA LYS A 49 21.52 6.72 5.03
C LYS A 49 21.56 6.27 3.56
N HIS A 50 20.49 5.65 3.05
CA HIS A 50 20.46 5.15 1.68
C HIS A 50 20.11 6.28 0.69
N PRO A 51 20.88 6.48 -0.38
CA PRO A 51 20.69 7.60 -1.32
C PRO A 51 19.39 7.50 -2.16
N ALA A 52 18.83 6.30 -2.31
CA ALA A 52 17.66 6.04 -3.15
C ALA A 52 16.52 5.37 -2.35
N ILE A 53 15.99 6.10 -1.37
CA ILE A 53 14.90 5.60 -0.53
C ILE A 53 13.57 5.97 -1.17
N PHE A 54 12.64 5.03 -1.18
CA PHE A 54 11.24 5.32 -1.52
C PHE A 54 10.33 5.15 -0.31
N PRO A 55 9.19 5.87 -0.26
CA PRO A 55 8.34 5.92 0.92
C PRO A 55 7.79 4.55 1.32
N GLU A 56 7.94 4.16 2.58
CA GLU A 56 7.38 2.90 3.12
C GLU A 56 5.87 2.78 2.84
N LYS A 57 5.17 3.90 2.87
CA LYS A 57 3.74 3.94 2.55
C LYS A 57 3.44 3.47 1.12
N LEU A 58 4.30 3.80 0.15
CA LEU A 58 4.15 3.34 -1.23
C LEU A 58 4.24 1.82 -1.30
N VAL A 59 5.27 1.24 -0.70
CA VAL A 59 5.48 -0.22 -0.66
C VAL A 59 4.34 -0.93 0.05
N LYS A 60 3.97 -0.46 1.23
CA LYS A 60 2.83 -0.99 1.99
C LYS A 60 1.56 -1.02 1.16
N ASP A 61 1.28 0.08 0.50
CA ASP A 61 0.08 0.23 -0.30
C ASP A 61 0.05 -0.76 -1.47
N HIS A 62 1.20 -1.02 -2.12
CA HIS A 62 1.32 -2.05 -3.18
C HIS A 62 1.16 -3.46 -2.61
N ILE A 63 1.87 -3.80 -1.56
CA ILE A 63 1.81 -5.13 -0.94
C ILE A 63 0.38 -5.48 -0.56
N ILE A 64 -0.32 -4.58 0.14
CA ILE A 64 -1.71 -4.81 0.54
C ILE A 64 -2.64 -4.88 -0.67
N SER A 65 -2.32 -4.17 -1.76
CA SER A 65 -3.14 -4.10 -2.96
C SER A 65 -3.12 -5.38 -3.77
N TRP A 66 -1.98 -6.00 -3.86
CA TRP A 66 -1.70 -7.04 -4.83
C TRP A 66 -1.38 -8.39 -4.21
N SER A 67 -1.44 -8.48 -2.88
CA SER A 67 -1.23 -9.74 -2.16
C SER A 67 -2.21 -9.93 -1.02
N ASN A 68 -2.42 -11.19 -0.61
CA ASN A 68 -3.14 -11.56 0.60
C ASN A 68 -2.14 -11.78 1.75
N GLU A 69 -2.66 -11.91 2.98
CA GLU A 69 -1.83 -12.34 4.11
C GLU A 69 -1.22 -13.72 3.83
N ARG A 70 0.03 -13.91 4.24
CA ARG A 70 0.86 -15.08 4.04
C ARG A 70 1.35 -15.33 2.60
N ASP A 71 0.95 -14.51 1.64
CA ASP A 71 1.52 -14.56 0.28
C ASP A 71 3.01 -14.21 0.30
N LEU A 72 3.73 -14.66 -0.72
CA LEU A 72 5.14 -14.37 -0.91
C LEU A 72 5.32 -13.10 -1.75
N VAL A 73 6.04 -12.14 -1.21
CA VAL A 73 6.46 -10.91 -1.90
C VAL A 73 7.91 -11.09 -2.34
N TYR A 74 8.17 -10.92 -3.62
CA TYR A 74 9.51 -10.99 -4.19
C TYR A 74 10.02 -9.62 -4.63
N ASP A 75 11.25 -9.28 -4.23
CA ASP A 75 11.95 -8.07 -4.64
C ASP A 75 13.34 -8.43 -5.18
N PRO A 76 13.57 -8.31 -6.50
CA PRO A 76 14.86 -8.65 -7.11
C PRO A 76 15.97 -7.62 -6.83
N PHE A 77 15.64 -6.45 -6.30
CA PHE A 77 16.58 -5.35 -6.03
C PHE A 77 16.31 -4.77 -4.63
N MET A 78 16.57 -5.59 -3.61
CA MET A 78 16.11 -5.33 -2.24
C MET A 78 16.62 -4.02 -1.63
N GLY A 79 17.80 -3.56 -2.01
CA GLY A 79 18.44 -2.35 -1.48
C GLY A 79 18.52 -2.38 0.05
N SER A 80 17.97 -1.37 0.70
CA SER A 80 17.94 -1.29 2.17
C SER A 80 16.82 -2.10 2.83
N GLY A 81 16.05 -2.91 2.11
CA GLY A 81 15.07 -3.85 2.64
C GLY A 81 13.70 -3.26 2.99
N THR A 82 13.30 -2.15 2.38
CA THR A 82 11.99 -1.56 2.64
C THR A 82 10.85 -2.51 2.29
N THR A 83 10.98 -3.25 1.19
CA THR A 83 9.99 -4.26 0.78
C THR A 83 9.86 -5.37 1.82
N ALA A 84 10.99 -5.92 2.31
CA ALA A 84 10.99 -6.95 3.33
C ALA A 84 10.34 -6.47 4.63
N LYS A 85 10.71 -5.26 5.07
CA LYS A 85 10.12 -4.62 6.26
C LYS A 85 8.60 -4.51 6.13
N MET A 86 8.11 -4.01 5.00
CA MET A 86 6.67 -3.82 4.79
C MET A 86 5.92 -5.13 4.59
N ALA A 87 6.55 -6.14 4.00
CA ALA A 87 5.95 -7.47 3.88
C ALA A 87 5.71 -8.09 5.27
N ILE A 88 6.74 -8.10 6.13
CA ILE A 88 6.65 -8.62 7.51
C ILE A 88 5.58 -7.84 8.30
N ALA A 89 5.63 -6.52 8.28
CA ALA A 89 4.70 -5.65 9.00
C ALA A 89 3.22 -5.83 8.59
N ASN A 90 2.98 -6.46 7.45
CA ASN A 90 1.64 -6.72 6.93
C ASN A 90 1.33 -8.22 6.80
N ASN A 91 2.03 -9.09 7.51
CA ASN A 91 1.81 -10.55 7.55
C ASN A 91 2.03 -11.24 6.19
N ARG A 92 3.02 -10.78 5.40
CA ARG A 92 3.44 -11.44 4.16
C ARG A 92 4.82 -12.06 4.36
N LYS A 93 5.06 -13.18 3.66
CA LYS A 93 6.39 -13.72 3.49
C LYS A 93 7.14 -12.86 2.48
N TRP A 94 8.47 -12.93 2.50
CA TRP A 94 9.27 -12.20 1.55
C TRP A 94 10.50 -13.01 1.12
N ILE A 95 10.98 -12.69 -0.06
CA ILE A 95 12.26 -13.15 -0.59
C ILE A 95 12.84 -12.00 -1.42
N GLY A 96 14.13 -11.84 -1.42
CA GLY A 96 14.76 -10.78 -2.19
C GLY A 96 16.19 -11.09 -2.55
N SER A 97 16.68 -10.37 -3.54
CA SER A 97 18.06 -10.42 -3.98
C SER A 97 18.72 -9.06 -3.77
N GLU A 98 19.96 -9.08 -3.28
CA GLU A 98 20.79 -7.88 -3.13
C GLU A 98 22.24 -8.25 -3.43
N VAL A 99 22.90 -7.44 -4.27
CA VAL A 99 24.27 -7.69 -4.68
C VAL A 99 25.29 -7.16 -3.67
N SER A 100 24.93 -6.09 -2.96
CA SER A 100 25.80 -5.48 -1.95
C SER A 100 25.73 -6.22 -0.63
N LYS A 101 26.87 -6.73 -0.15
CA LYS A 101 26.97 -7.35 1.17
C LYS A 101 26.62 -6.36 2.30
N GLU A 102 26.98 -5.11 2.14
CA GLU A 102 26.68 -4.05 3.11
C GLU A 102 25.15 -3.87 3.26
N TYR A 103 24.42 -3.81 2.15
CA TYR A 103 22.96 -3.71 2.20
C TYR A 103 22.33 -4.99 2.74
N CYS A 104 22.89 -6.15 2.49
CA CYS A 104 22.41 -7.40 3.11
C CYS A 104 22.47 -7.33 4.65
N GLU A 105 23.52 -6.77 5.22
CA GLU A 105 23.61 -6.59 6.68
C GLU A 105 22.60 -5.56 7.19
N ILE A 106 22.43 -4.44 6.48
CA ILE A 106 21.40 -3.43 6.81
C ILE A 106 20.00 -4.05 6.81
N ILE A 107 19.69 -4.90 5.81
CA ILE A 107 18.40 -5.62 5.74
C ILE A 107 18.21 -6.48 6.99
N LYS A 108 19.21 -7.28 7.36
CA LYS A 108 19.15 -8.17 8.53
C LYS A 108 18.88 -7.39 9.82
N GLU A 109 19.55 -6.27 10.01
CA GLU A 109 19.34 -5.39 11.17
C GLU A 109 17.93 -4.79 11.18
N ARG A 110 17.48 -4.25 10.06
CA ARG A 110 16.14 -3.65 9.95
C ARG A 110 15.02 -4.64 10.25
N ILE A 111 15.17 -5.89 9.82
CA ILE A 111 14.16 -6.93 10.00
C ILE A 111 14.11 -7.40 11.46
N LYS A 112 15.25 -7.52 12.15
CA LYS A 112 15.30 -7.90 13.57
C LYS A 112 14.51 -6.96 14.47
N LEU A 113 14.36 -5.70 14.07
CA LEU A 113 13.65 -4.67 14.85
C LEU A 113 12.12 -4.74 14.67
N ILE A 114 11.61 -5.60 13.78
CA ILE A 114 10.17 -5.72 13.55
C ILE A 114 9.62 -6.80 14.49
N PRO A 115 8.66 -6.45 15.37
CA PRO A 115 8.03 -7.48 16.21
C PRO A 115 7.30 -8.48 15.32
N GLU A 116 7.55 -9.77 15.53
CA GLU A 116 6.76 -10.83 14.92
C GLU A 116 5.32 -10.72 15.44
N ASN A 117 4.41 -10.36 14.56
CA ASN A 117 2.98 -10.48 14.86
C ASN A 117 2.63 -11.97 14.90
N LYS A 118 2.50 -12.51 16.11
CA LYS A 118 1.99 -13.86 16.37
C LYS A 118 0.51 -13.98 15.99
#